data_a52a54f07f9df986be8bf4f7652b6030
#
_entry.id   a52a54f07f9df986be8bf4f7652b6030
#
_cell.length_a   1.000
_cell.length_b   1.000
_cell.length_c   1.000
_cell.angle_alpha   90.00
_cell.angle_beta   90.00
_cell.angle_gamma   90.00
#
_symmetry.space_group_name_H-M   'P 1'
#
loop_
_entity.id
_entity.type
_entity.pdbx_description
1 polymer ?
#
loop_
_entity_poly.entity_id
_entity_poly.type
_entity_poly.pdbx_seq_one_letter_code
_entity_poly.pdbx_strand_id
1 'polypeptide(L)'
;SREHQIAVLTQLLPEAKEVEDKAVITRLYSIVAMFENQLGHMTEAKNYLDSAFMNKGKFENNNISGMMHYIAGIYYSDKNLMEQAHENYYQAAEYFNRNEMKPAILTEIYYDLSIIYSMWQDDEGLHELSEAMKDLPVDFPFQQILKWTIKAKYFYALYQNEHRVDLLDSVTKYNQEAFKVYTSTENPYDVGYVISDNYLHQAIVYSEAGKIKEAEQCFETGKKLMNPKKIDANVSVSYVSGVIAYYQADYELAEQHLQDGLRELKRMDEEQEVDYYHALIEFYTLLAKVYEKQELYNKALEAARNSLKYETRLFDKNSNKTIQKLRTQYNLNEKERVVEQLSAINEKNRRINILSAILIVLALVTIFLLLKRYRSRQRIHEGMLQIAKLKQQEAELLVKLQKTKLEEREREFQSLVHEAQQRKVQYYLEGLEVERKRLAKELHDNVSNELLAIKMKITDGTSSCEEIMDTLQTLQAEVRGISHDLMPPIFKYASLSEILQDYVYQHN
;
A
#
# COMPACT_ATOMS: atom_id res chain seq x y z
N SER A 1 1.08 -13.50 -32.10
CA SER A 1 0.96 -12.25 -31.31
C SER A 1 -0.31 -12.29 -30.47
N ARG A 2 -0.40 -11.49 -29.44
CA ARG A 2 -1.58 -11.38 -28.57
C ARG A 2 -2.79 -10.86 -29.32
N GLU A 3 -2.60 -9.94 -30.25
CA GLU A 3 -3.66 -9.47 -31.17
C GLU A 3 -4.31 -10.62 -31.95
N HIS A 4 -3.52 -11.59 -32.41
CA HIS A 4 -4.05 -12.79 -33.07
C HIS A 4 -4.87 -13.65 -32.08
N GLN A 5 -4.43 -13.80 -30.83
CA GLN A 5 -5.16 -14.53 -29.81
C GLN A 5 -6.49 -13.86 -29.48
N ILE A 6 -6.51 -12.53 -29.36
CA ILE A 6 -7.73 -11.73 -29.17
C ILE A 6 -8.69 -11.95 -30.34
N ALA A 7 -8.20 -11.86 -31.58
CA ALA A 7 -9.03 -12.07 -32.77
C ALA A 7 -9.68 -13.45 -32.78
N VAL A 8 -8.92 -14.52 -32.46
CA VAL A 8 -9.44 -15.89 -32.38
C VAL A 8 -10.50 -16.03 -31.28
N LEU A 9 -10.20 -15.52 -30.08
CA LEU A 9 -11.15 -15.62 -28.95
C LEU A 9 -12.43 -14.81 -29.21
N THR A 10 -12.31 -13.65 -29.86
CA THR A 10 -13.46 -12.82 -30.22
C THR A 10 -14.35 -13.49 -31.28
N GLN A 11 -13.74 -14.27 -32.20
CA GLN A 11 -14.51 -15.07 -33.18
C GLN A 11 -15.33 -16.19 -32.54
N LEU A 12 -14.92 -16.72 -31.37
CA LEU A 12 -15.67 -17.75 -30.62
C LEU A 12 -16.84 -17.18 -29.81
N LEU A 13 -16.88 -15.89 -29.56
CA LEU A 13 -17.93 -15.26 -28.75
C LEU A 13 -19.35 -15.41 -29.33
N PRO A 14 -19.61 -15.23 -30.66
CA PRO A 14 -20.90 -15.46 -31.27
C PRO A 14 -21.40 -16.90 -31.05
N GLU A 15 -20.54 -17.91 -31.30
CA GLU A 15 -20.86 -19.32 -31.12
C GLU A 15 -21.20 -19.64 -29.66
N ALA A 16 -20.39 -19.13 -28.71
CA ALA A 16 -20.65 -19.30 -27.30
C ALA A 16 -21.99 -18.67 -26.86
N LYS A 17 -22.36 -17.52 -27.48
CA LYS A 17 -23.64 -16.86 -27.23
C LYS A 17 -24.82 -17.63 -27.78
N GLU A 18 -24.68 -18.27 -28.95
CA GLU A 18 -25.72 -19.14 -29.55
C GLU A 18 -25.99 -20.36 -28.68
N VAL A 19 -24.98 -20.89 -28.01
CA VAL A 19 -25.11 -22.03 -27.08
C VAL A 19 -25.61 -21.59 -25.70
N GLU A 20 -25.68 -20.28 -25.44
CA GLU A 20 -26.05 -19.68 -24.15
C GLU A 20 -25.20 -20.15 -22.95
N ASP A 21 -23.99 -20.65 -23.19
CA ASP A 21 -23.08 -21.10 -22.12
C ASP A 21 -22.42 -19.88 -21.44
N LYS A 22 -23.06 -19.43 -20.37
CA LYS A 22 -22.57 -18.28 -19.59
C LYS A 22 -21.18 -18.49 -18.99
N ALA A 23 -20.81 -19.72 -18.68
CA ALA A 23 -19.49 -20.02 -18.13
C ALA A 23 -18.40 -19.82 -19.18
N VAL A 24 -18.61 -20.33 -20.38
CA VAL A 24 -17.70 -20.13 -21.52
C VAL A 24 -17.65 -18.68 -21.93
N ILE A 25 -18.80 -17.99 -22.04
CA ILE A 25 -18.86 -16.56 -22.39
C ILE A 25 -18.07 -15.72 -21.37
N THR A 26 -18.29 -15.96 -20.08
CA THR A 26 -17.57 -15.23 -19.00
C THR A 26 -16.06 -15.47 -19.09
N ARG A 27 -15.65 -16.73 -19.33
CA ARG A 27 -14.23 -17.06 -19.49
C ARG A 27 -13.60 -16.39 -20.70
N LEU A 28 -14.29 -16.40 -21.86
CA LEU A 28 -13.80 -15.73 -23.07
C LEU A 28 -13.63 -14.24 -22.85
N TYR A 29 -14.64 -13.56 -22.32
CA TYR A 29 -14.54 -12.13 -22.01
C TYR A 29 -13.40 -11.83 -21.04
N SER A 30 -13.21 -12.63 -20.01
CA SER A 30 -12.13 -12.44 -19.03
C SER A 30 -10.75 -12.58 -19.68
N ILE A 31 -10.54 -13.59 -20.53
CA ILE A 31 -9.25 -13.81 -21.19
C ILE A 31 -8.96 -12.69 -22.22
N VAL A 32 -9.98 -12.26 -22.99
CA VAL A 32 -9.82 -11.14 -23.92
C VAL A 32 -9.48 -9.87 -23.14
N ALA A 33 -10.17 -9.60 -22.04
CA ALA A 33 -9.86 -8.46 -21.17
C ALA A 33 -8.40 -8.49 -20.67
N MET A 34 -7.90 -9.65 -20.29
CA MET A 34 -6.51 -9.82 -19.87
C MET A 34 -5.52 -9.48 -21.00
N PHE A 35 -5.78 -9.94 -22.21
CA PHE A 35 -4.89 -9.65 -23.34
C PHE A 35 -4.95 -8.19 -23.78
N GLU A 36 -6.15 -7.58 -23.79
CA GLU A 36 -6.30 -6.14 -24.06
C GLU A 36 -5.56 -5.30 -23.03
N ASN A 37 -5.67 -5.67 -21.75
CA ASN A 37 -4.92 -5.03 -20.67
C ASN A 37 -3.40 -5.13 -20.88
N GLN A 38 -2.91 -6.30 -21.27
CA GLN A 38 -1.49 -6.53 -21.54
C GLN A 38 -0.96 -5.77 -22.78
N LEU A 39 -1.84 -5.37 -23.69
CA LEU A 39 -1.53 -4.50 -24.85
C LEU A 39 -1.64 -3.01 -24.50
N GLY A 40 -2.11 -2.66 -23.31
CA GLY A 40 -2.34 -1.28 -22.86
C GLY A 40 -3.68 -0.70 -23.33
N HIS A 41 -4.56 -1.51 -23.93
CA HIS A 41 -5.89 -1.09 -24.38
C HIS A 41 -6.89 -1.09 -23.23
N MET A 42 -6.69 -0.17 -22.30
CA MET A 42 -7.38 -0.15 -21.00
C MET A 42 -8.90 0.01 -21.10
N THR A 43 -9.39 0.76 -22.09
CA THR A 43 -10.83 0.97 -22.32
C THR A 43 -11.50 -0.31 -22.80
N GLU A 44 -10.88 -0.99 -23.73
CA GLU A 44 -11.33 -2.27 -24.29
C GLU A 44 -11.32 -3.35 -23.20
N ALA A 45 -10.23 -3.43 -22.44
CA ALA A 45 -10.09 -4.34 -21.31
C ALA A 45 -11.23 -4.15 -20.30
N LYS A 46 -11.58 -2.90 -19.96
CA LYS A 46 -12.69 -2.59 -19.06
C LYS A 46 -14.03 -3.05 -19.62
N ASN A 47 -14.30 -2.78 -20.89
CA ASN A 47 -15.56 -3.18 -21.55
C ASN A 47 -15.73 -4.69 -21.55
N TYR A 48 -14.64 -5.44 -21.79
CA TYR A 48 -14.68 -6.91 -21.73
C TYR A 48 -14.84 -7.44 -20.29
N LEU A 49 -14.20 -6.81 -19.31
CA LEU A 49 -14.41 -7.14 -17.88
C LEU A 49 -15.87 -6.91 -17.47
N ASP A 50 -16.45 -5.76 -17.80
CA ASP A 50 -17.84 -5.45 -17.48
C ASP A 50 -18.78 -6.47 -18.14
N SER A 51 -18.48 -6.87 -19.37
CA SER A 51 -19.22 -7.94 -20.06
C SER A 51 -19.09 -9.29 -19.36
N ALA A 52 -17.89 -9.62 -18.83
CA ALA A 52 -17.69 -10.84 -18.05
C ALA A 52 -18.51 -10.82 -16.76
N PHE A 53 -18.49 -9.71 -16.02
CA PHE A 53 -19.28 -9.56 -14.79
C PHE A 53 -20.78 -9.61 -15.05
N MET A 54 -21.29 -8.99 -16.12
CA MET A 54 -22.69 -9.06 -16.51
C MET A 54 -23.15 -10.49 -16.86
N ASN A 55 -22.27 -11.28 -17.49
CA ASN A 55 -22.55 -12.64 -17.88
C ASN A 55 -22.30 -13.69 -16.79
N LYS A 56 -21.62 -13.33 -15.68
CA LYS A 56 -21.34 -14.20 -14.55
C LYS A 56 -22.59 -14.98 -14.10
N GLY A 57 -23.76 -14.37 -14.16
CA GLY A 57 -25.06 -15.04 -13.96
C GLY A 57 -25.12 -15.91 -12.72
N LYS A 58 -26.00 -16.91 -12.77
CA LYS A 58 -26.22 -17.88 -11.68
C LYS A 58 -25.49 -19.21 -11.93
N PHE A 59 -24.27 -19.22 -12.43
CA PHE A 59 -23.51 -20.46 -12.52
C PHE A 59 -22.53 -20.54 -11.34
N GLU A 60 -22.46 -21.70 -10.71
CA GLU A 60 -21.54 -22.01 -9.63
C GLU A 60 -20.28 -22.68 -10.19
N ASN A 61 -19.31 -21.89 -10.62
CA ASN A 61 -18.00 -22.40 -11.01
C ASN A 61 -16.90 -21.53 -10.39
N ASN A 62 -16.35 -22.03 -9.29
CA ASN A 62 -15.33 -21.33 -8.53
C ASN A 62 -14.10 -20.96 -9.38
N ASN A 63 -13.67 -21.81 -10.30
CA ASN A 63 -12.51 -21.57 -11.14
C ASN A 63 -12.74 -20.39 -12.10
N ILE A 64 -13.90 -20.33 -12.75
CA ILE A 64 -14.21 -19.23 -13.68
C ILE A 64 -14.42 -17.93 -12.92
N SER A 65 -15.16 -17.97 -11.81
CA SER A 65 -15.37 -16.80 -10.96
C SER A 65 -14.05 -16.30 -10.37
N GLY A 66 -13.22 -17.20 -9.86
CA GLY A 66 -11.89 -16.86 -9.32
C GLY A 66 -10.98 -16.24 -10.38
N MET A 67 -10.94 -16.84 -11.59
CA MET A 67 -10.14 -16.30 -12.69
C MET A 67 -10.63 -14.92 -13.15
N MET A 68 -11.95 -14.72 -13.27
CA MET A 68 -12.53 -13.43 -13.63
C MET A 68 -12.16 -12.34 -12.63
N HIS A 69 -12.28 -12.64 -11.33
CA HIS A 69 -11.86 -11.69 -10.29
C HIS A 69 -10.34 -11.48 -10.28
N TYR A 70 -9.54 -12.51 -10.53
CA TYR A 70 -8.09 -12.36 -10.64
C TYR A 70 -7.69 -11.41 -11.78
N ILE A 71 -8.28 -11.60 -12.97
CA ILE A 71 -8.04 -10.71 -14.12
C ILE A 71 -8.52 -9.28 -13.83
N ALA A 72 -9.64 -9.12 -13.15
CA ALA A 72 -10.10 -7.81 -12.68
C ALA A 72 -9.11 -7.19 -11.69
N GLY A 73 -8.55 -7.99 -10.77
CA GLY A 73 -7.51 -7.57 -9.85
C GLY A 73 -6.28 -7.01 -10.58
N ILE A 74 -5.78 -7.74 -11.60
CA ILE A 74 -4.67 -7.29 -12.45
C ILE A 74 -5.02 -5.97 -13.14
N TYR A 75 -6.21 -5.89 -13.78
CA TYR A 75 -6.65 -4.67 -14.46
C TYR A 75 -6.67 -3.46 -13.52
N TYR A 76 -7.25 -3.63 -12.32
CA TYR A 76 -7.30 -2.54 -11.34
C TYR A 76 -5.93 -2.21 -10.75
N SER A 77 -5.05 -3.20 -10.61
CA SER A 77 -3.65 -2.99 -10.22
C SER A 77 -2.91 -2.16 -11.26
N ASP A 78 -3.03 -2.51 -12.55
CA ASP A 78 -2.41 -1.76 -13.65
C ASP A 78 -2.98 -0.34 -13.81
N LYS A 79 -4.23 -0.12 -13.37
CA LYS A 79 -4.85 1.22 -13.25
C LYS A 79 -4.53 1.90 -11.92
N ASN A 80 -3.71 1.28 -11.09
CA ASN A 80 -3.35 1.78 -9.77
C ASN A 80 -4.54 2.03 -8.82
N LEU A 81 -5.60 1.26 -9.02
CA LEU A 81 -6.80 1.27 -8.19
C LEU A 81 -6.68 0.16 -7.13
N MET A 82 -5.69 0.31 -6.23
CA MET A 82 -5.24 -0.76 -5.33
C MET A 82 -6.33 -1.33 -4.42
N GLU A 83 -7.32 -0.52 -4.01
CA GLU A 83 -8.46 -1.05 -3.23
C GLU A 83 -9.34 -2.00 -4.05
N GLN A 84 -9.62 -1.64 -5.32
CA GLN A 84 -10.37 -2.50 -6.22
C GLN A 84 -9.55 -3.73 -6.62
N ALA A 85 -8.25 -3.57 -6.81
CA ALA A 85 -7.33 -4.67 -7.04
C ALA A 85 -7.36 -5.64 -5.86
N HIS A 86 -7.18 -5.15 -4.63
CA HIS A 86 -7.24 -5.94 -3.40
C HIS A 86 -8.58 -6.69 -3.26
N GLU A 87 -9.70 -5.98 -3.42
CA GLU A 87 -11.02 -6.62 -3.31
C GLU A 87 -11.19 -7.76 -4.31
N ASN A 88 -10.75 -7.54 -5.56
CA ASN A 88 -10.86 -8.56 -6.58
C ASN A 88 -9.86 -9.71 -6.37
N TYR A 89 -8.63 -9.46 -5.97
CA TYR A 89 -7.69 -10.51 -5.61
C TYR A 89 -8.17 -11.32 -4.39
N TYR A 90 -8.74 -10.66 -3.40
CA TYR A 90 -9.31 -11.32 -2.23
C TYR A 90 -10.49 -12.22 -2.63
N GLN A 91 -11.42 -11.72 -3.46
CA GLN A 91 -12.53 -12.52 -4.00
C GLN A 91 -12.03 -13.69 -4.84
N ALA A 92 -11.00 -13.48 -5.67
CA ALA A 92 -10.37 -14.55 -6.44
C ALA A 92 -9.81 -15.64 -5.52
N ALA A 93 -9.07 -15.25 -4.48
CA ALA A 93 -8.53 -16.17 -3.49
C ALA A 93 -9.64 -16.93 -2.76
N GLU A 94 -10.73 -16.26 -2.37
CA GLU A 94 -11.87 -16.88 -1.72
C GLU A 94 -12.52 -17.95 -2.62
N TYR A 95 -12.76 -17.65 -3.91
CA TYR A 95 -13.30 -18.62 -4.86
C TYR A 95 -12.38 -19.84 -5.04
N PHE A 96 -11.07 -19.61 -5.20
CA PHE A 96 -10.13 -20.72 -5.38
C PHE A 96 -9.91 -21.55 -4.09
N ASN A 97 -10.01 -20.92 -2.92
CA ASN A 97 -9.92 -21.64 -1.64
C ASN A 97 -11.12 -22.58 -1.36
N ARG A 98 -12.26 -22.39 -2.04
CA ARG A 98 -13.41 -23.29 -1.96
C ARG A 98 -13.22 -24.61 -2.73
N ASN A 99 -12.16 -24.70 -3.55
CA ASN A 99 -11.84 -25.92 -4.27
C ASN A 99 -11.17 -26.94 -3.34
N GLU A 100 -11.47 -28.23 -3.51
CA GLU A 100 -10.78 -29.31 -2.77
C GLU A 100 -9.29 -29.32 -3.09
N MET A 101 -8.94 -29.11 -4.35
CA MET A 101 -7.56 -28.99 -4.83
C MET A 101 -7.27 -27.53 -5.15
N LYS A 102 -6.41 -26.91 -4.35
CA LYS A 102 -6.05 -25.51 -4.51
C LYS A 102 -5.21 -25.33 -5.77
N PRO A 103 -5.61 -24.44 -6.70
CA PRO A 103 -4.89 -24.26 -7.95
C PRO A 103 -3.60 -23.46 -7.75
N ALA A 104 -2.62 -23.69 -8.64
CA ALA A 104 -1.32 -23.01 -8.65
C ALA A 104 -1.44 -21.48 -8.68
N ILE A 105 -2.45 -20.97 -9.39
CA ILE A 105 -2.74 -19.53 -9.52
C ILE A 105 -2.96 -18.82 -8.18
N LEU A 106 -3.36 -19.56 -7.13
CA LEU A 106 -3.58 -19.00 -5.81
C LEU A 106 -2.28 -18.44 -5.21
N THR A 107 -1.15 -19.03 -5.57
CA THR A 107 0.17 -18.53 -5.17
C THR A 107 0.48 -17.15 -5.79
N GLU A 108 0.10 -16.96 -7.05
CA GLU A 108 0.26 -15.68 -7.75
C GLU A 108 -0.67 -14.62 -7.13
N ILE A 109 -1.92 -14.99 -6.86
CA ILE A 109 -2.87 -14.08 -6.18
C ILE A 109 -2.35 -13.64 -4.82
N TYR A 110 -1.79 -14.55 -4.03
CA TYR A 110 -1.20 -14.20 -2.74
C TYR A 110 0.04 -13.32 -2.87
N TYR A 111 0.82 -13.53 -3.93
CA TYR A 111 1.94 -12.64 -4.22
C TYR A 111 1.46 -11.22 -4.57
N ASP A 112 0.45 -11.08 -5.44
CA ASP A 112 -0.11 -9.79 -5.80
C ASP A 112 -0.74 -9.08 -4.59
N LEU A 113 -1.45 -9.81 -3.73
CA LEU A 113 -1.92 -9.29 -2.44
C LEU A 113 -0.77 -8.85 -1.53
N SER A 114 0.35 -9.59 -1.54
CA SER A 114 1.52 -9.21 -0.72
C SER A 114 2.17 -7.90 -1.16
N ILE A 115 2.08 -7.55 -2.45
CA ILE A 115 2.51 -6.25 -2.96
C ILE A 115 1.64 -5.15 -2.34
N ILE A 116 0.31 -5.34 -2.39
CA ILE A 116 -0.65 -4.36 -1.85
C ILE A 116 -0.47 -4.20 -0.34
N TYR A 117 -0.34 -5.29 0.41
CA TYR A 117 -0.11 -5.22 1.86
C TYR A 117 1.23 -4.57 2.21
N SER A 118 2.28 -4.79 1.40
CA SER A 118 3.56 -4.10 1.57
C SER A 118 3.40 -2.58 1.36
N MET A 119 2.65 -2.15 0.33
CA MET A 119 2.36 -0.74 0.08
C MET A 119 1.52 -0.10 1.22
N TRP A 120 0.63 -0.86 1.82
CA TRP A 120 -0.20 -0.41 2.94
C TRP A 120 0.49 -0.53 4.30
N GLN A 121 1.70 -1.10 4.35
CA GLN A 121 2.44 -1.40 5.58
C GLN A 121 1.61 -2.30 6.53
N ASP A 122 0.86 -3.23 5.95
CA ASP A 122 0.03 -4.20 6.66
C ASP A 122 0.83 -5.48 6.92
N ASP A 123 1.53 -5.51 8.04
CA ASP A 123 2.34 -6.66 8.47
C ASP A 123 1.48 -7.84 8.93
N GLU A 124 0.27 -7.59 9.45
CA GLU A 124 -0.69 -8.63 9.81
C GLU A 124 -1.20 -9.35 8.55
N GLY A 125 -1.59 -8.61 7.52
CA GLY A 125 -1.97 -9.17 6.22
C GLY A 125 -0.84 -9.97 5.56
N LEU A 126 0.40 -9.47 5.61
CA LEU A 126 1.58 -10.19 5.12
C LEU A 126 1.84 -11.49 5.92
N HIS A 127 1.62 -11.44 7.24
CA HIS A 127 1.71 -12.63 8.08
C HIS A 127 0.69 -13.69 7.66
N GLU A 128 -0.58 -13.30 7.54
CA GLU A 128 -1.66 -14.21 7.11
C GLU A 128 -1.36 -14.87 5.76
N LEU A 129 -0.88 -14.10 4.77
CA LEU A 129 -0.48 -14.65 3.47
C LEU A 129 0.69 -15.63 3.62
N SER A 130 1.70 -15.29 4.43
CA SER A 130 2.85 -16.17 4.69
C SER A 130 2.43 -17.50 5.33
N GLU A 131 1.46 -17.48 6.24
CA GLU A 131 0.90 -18.68 6.85
C GLU A 131 0.06 -19.48 5.84
N ALA A 132 -0.84 -18.81 5.10
CA ALA A 132 -1.68 -19.45 4.08
C ALA A 132 -0.84 -20.16 3.00
N MET A 133 0.33 -19.64 2.67
CA MET A 133 1.25 -20.26 1.71
C MET A 133 1.88 -21.57 2.20
N LYS A 134 1.83 -21.89 3.51
CA LYS A 134 2.39 -23.14 4.04
C LYS A 134 1.61 -24.36 3.53
N ASP A 135 0.30 -24.21 3.40
CA ASP A 135 -0.62 -25.29 3.05
C ASP A 135 -0.86 -25.42 1.54
N LEU A 136 -0.28 -24.52 0.73
CA LEU A 136 -0.41 -24.59 -0.72
C LEU A 136 0.57 -25.61 -1.30
N PRO A 137 0.11 -26.42 -2.29
CA PRO A 137 0.99 -27.26 -3.07
C PRO A 137 1.99 -26.38 -3.84
N VAL A 138 3.25 -26.74 -3.79
CA VAL A 138 4.35 -26.02 -4.45
C VAL A 138 4.99 -26.97 -5.45
N ASP A 139 4.31 -27.17 -6.56
CA ASP A 139 4.67 -28.15 -7.58
C ASP A 139 5.69 -27.60 -8.58
N PHE A 140 5.73 -26.25 -8.72
CA PHE A 140 6.59 -25.58 -9.68
C PHE A 140 7.59 -24.64 -9.00
N PRO A 141 8.81 -24.50 -9.58
CA PRO A 141 9.85 -23.63 -9.01
C PRO A 141 9.39 -22.18 -8.78
N PHE A 142 8.62 -21.61 -9.70
CA PHE A 142 8.14 -20.24 -9.54
C PHE A 142 7.25 -20.06 -8.30
N GLN A 143 6.43 -21.05 -7.95
CA GLN A 143 5.62 -21.01 -6.72
C GLN A 143 6.49 -21.00 -5.46
N GLN A 144 7.61 -21.76 -5.48
CA GLN A 144 8.57 -21.74 -4.38
C GLN A 144 9.21 -20.37 -4.25
N ILE A 145 9.55 -19.74 -5.37
CA ILE A 145 10.10 -18.39 -5.41
C ILE A 145 9.11 -17.40 -4.78
N LEU A 146 7.84 -17.40 -5.22
CA LEU A 146 6.80 -16.52 -4.67
C LEU A 146 6.60 -16.75 -3.17
N LYS A 147 6.58 -18.01 -2.73
CA LYS A 147 6.46 -18.37 -1.32
C LYS A 147 7.59 -17.76 -0.47
N TRP A 148 8.83 -17.89 -0.91
CA TRP A 148 9.96 -17.31 -0.19
C TRP A 148 9.96 -15.79 -0.25
N THR A 149 9.53 -15.21 -1.38
CA THR A 149 9.38 -13.78 -1.54
C THR A 149 8.36 -13.17 -0.57
N ILE A 150 7.19 -13.79 -0.43
CA ILE A 150 6.16 -13.34 0.53
C ILE A 150 6.71 -13.38 1.96
N LYS A 151 7.47 -14.44 2.32
CA LYS A 151 8.12 -14.51 3.63
C LYS A 151 9.16 -13.41 3.82
N ALA A 152 9.97 -13.14 2.80
CA ALA A 152 10.95 -12.06 2.87
C ALA A 152 10.25 -10.69 3.06
N LYS A 153 9.17 -10.43 2.32
CA LYS A 153 8.35 -9.20 2.48
C LYS A 153 7.76 -9.06 3.89
N TYR A 154 7.26 -10.14 4.47
CA TYR A 154 6.76 -10.14 5.85
C TYR A 154 7.85 -9.75 6.86
N PHE A 155 9.02 -10.40 6.81
CA PHE A 155 10.12 -10.06 7.73
C PHE A 155 10.70 -8.68 7.48
N TYR A 156 10.64 -8.19 6.22
CA TYR A 156 10.99 -6.82 5.89
C TYR A 156 10.03 -5.81 6.53
N ALA A 157 8.72 -6.04 6.43
CA ALA A 157 7.72 -5.20 7.07
C ALA A 157 7.89 -5.16 8.60
N LEU A 158 8.15 -6.31 9.24
CA LEU A 158 8.48 -6.36 10.66
C LEU A 158 9.74 -5.56 11.00
N TYR A 159 10.79 -5.64 10.15
CA TYR A 159 11.99 -4.84 10.36
C TYR A 159 11.69 -3.34 10.30
N GLN A 160 10.88 -2.91 9.35
CA GLN A 160 10.50 -1.50 9.24
C GLN A 160 9.75 -0.98 10.47
N ASN A 161 8.94 -1.83 11.09
CA ASN A 161 8.15 -1.49 12.27
C ASN A 161 8.96 -1.56 13.57
N GLU A 162 9.77 -2.61 13.74
CA GLU A 162 10.46 -2.93 14.99
C GLU A 162 11.93 -2.46 15.02
N HIS A 163 12.53 -2.17 13.87
CA HIS A 163 13.95 -1.83 13.69
C HIS A 163 14.93 -2.85 14.29
N ARG A 164 14.54 -4.12 14.35
CA ARG A 164 15.34 -5.22 14.91
C ARG A 164 16.23 -5.81 13.83
N VAL A 165 17.54 -5.70 14.03
CA VAL A 165 18.56 -6.14 13.06
C VAL A 165 18.55 -7.67 12.82
N ASP A 166 18.12 -8.47 13.81
CA ASP A 166 18.00 -9.93 13.67
C ASP A 166 16.93 -10.35 12.64
N LEU A 167 15.93 -9.49 12.36
CA LEU A 167 14.95 -9.71 11.31
C LEU A 167 15.57 -9.67 9.91
N LEU A 168 16.67 -8.92 9.72
CA LEU A 168 17.43 -8.88 8.46
C LEU A 168 18.02 -10.22 8.07
N ASP A 169 18.44 -11.02 9.04
CA ASP A 169 18.95 -12.37 8.77
C ASP A 169 17.84 -13.26 8.19
N SER A 170 16.60 -13.07 8.64
CA SER A 170 15.44 -13.77 8.08
C SER A 170 15.12 -13.29 6.65
N VAL A 171 15.13 -11.98 6.39
CA VAL A 171 14.97 -11.42 5.03
C VAL A 171 16.01 -11.99 4.10
N THR A 172 17.28 -11.96 4.52
CA THR A 172 18.41 -12.49 3.75
C THR A 172 18.26 -13.97 3.44
N LYS A 173 17.92 -14.76 4.45
CA LYS A 173 17.68 -16.20 4.30
C LYS A 173 16.63 -16.50 3.23
N TYR A 174 15.47 -15.87 3.31
CA TYR A 174 14.38 -16.15 2.39
C TYR A 174 14.66 -15.64 0.98
N ASN A 175 15.32 -14.49 0.82
CA ASN A 175 15.79 -14.03 -0.48
C ASN A 175 16.82 -14.99 -1.09
N GLN A 176 17.74 -15.52 -0.30
CA GLN A 176 18.70 -16.53 -0.77
C GLN A 176 18.02 -17.83 -1.19
N GLU A 177 17.02 -18.31 -0.43
CA GLU A 177 16.26 -19.50 -0.83
C GLU A 177 15.48 -19.25 -2.14
N ALA A 178 14.86 -18.08 -2.33
CA ALA A 178 14.21 -17.73 -3.58
C ALA A 178 15.22 -17.69 -4.75
N PHE A 179 16.37 -17.05 -4.56
CA PHE A 179 17.42 -16.95 -5.57
C PHE A 179 18.04 -18.31 -5.90
N LYS A 180 18.25 -19.18 -4.93
CA LYS A 180 18.74 -20.54 -5.14
C LYS A 180 17.79 -21.37 -6.02
N VAL A 181 16.48 -21.27 -5.76
CA VAL A 181 15.48 -21.93 -6.61
C VAL A 181 15.53 -21.36 -8.03
N TYR A 182 15.61 -20.03 -8.18
CA TYR A 182 15.72 -19.36 -9.48
C TYR A 182 16.94 -19.82 -10.27
N THR A 183 18.13 -19.88 -9.66
CA THR A 183 19.38 -20.23 -10.34
C THR A 183 19.55 -21.73 -10.59
N SER A 184 18.85 -22.58 -9.84
CA SER A 184 18.93 -24.06 -9.98
C SER A 184 17.98 -24.63 -11.02
N THR A 185 17.10 -23.82 -11.58
CA THR A 185 16.04 -24.30 -12.49
C THR A 185 16.08 -23.54 -13.81
N GLU A 186 15.98 -24.24 -14.93
CA GLU A 186 15.61 -23.63 -16.21
C GLU A 186 14.15 -23.16 -16.06
N ASN A 187 13.97 -21.92 -15.60
CA ASN A 187 12.66 -21.40 -15.29
C ASN A 187 11.97 -20.92 -16.59
N PRO A 188 10.88 -21.57 -17.04
CA PRO A 188 10.13 -21.14 -18.20
C PRO A 188 9.38 -19.82 -17.97
N TYR A 189 9.25 -19.40 -16.71
CA TYR A 189 8.63 -18.14 -16.30
C TYR A 189 9.71 -17.11 -15.95
N ASP A 190 9.61 -15.93 -16.52
CA ASP A 190 10.48 -14.80 -16.15
C ASP A 190 10.00 -14.20 -14.81
N VAL A 191 10.48 -14.78 -13.72
CA VAL A 191 10.25 -14.26 -12.35
C VAL A 191 11.49 -13.54 -11.79
N GLY A 192 12.45 -13.25 -12.64
CA GLY A 192 13.67 -12.54 -12.26
C GLY A 192 13.36 -11.18 -11.64
N TYR A 193 12.30 -10.50 -12.11
CA TYR A 193 11.85 -9.23 -11.57
C TYR A 193 11.40 -9.33 -10.10
N VAL A 194 10.74 -10.43 -9.70
CA VAL A 194 10.30 -10.66 -8.31
C VAL A 194 11.50 -10.73 -7.36
N ILE A 195 12.52 -11.48 -7.76
CA ILE A 195 13.74 -11.63 -6.97
C ILE A 195 14.53 -10.32 -6.97
N SER A 196 14.57 -9.64 -8.12
CA SER A 196 15.19 -8.32 -8.23
C SER A 196 14.63 -7.34 -7.23
N ASP A 197 13.32 -7.21 -7.16
CA ASP A 197 12.63 -6.31 -6.24
C ASP A 197 13.04 -6.59 -4.78
N ASN A 198 13.02 -7.85 -4.36
CA ASN A 198 13.45 -8.24 -3.02
C ASN A 198 14.91 -7.87 -2.71
N TYR A 199 15.82 -8.07 -3.67
CA TYR A 199 17.22 -7.71 -3.48
C TYR A 199 17.44 -6.20 -3.43
N LEU A 200 16.69 -5.44 -4.22
CA LEU A 200 16.73 -3.98 -4.18
C LEU A 200 16.23 -3.43 -2.85
N HIS A 201 15.11 -3.97 -2.35
CA HIS A 201 14.62 -3.62 -1.00
C HIS A 201 15.64 -4.00 0.09
N GLN A 202 16.27 -5.17 -0.03
CA GLN A 202 17.31 -5.58 0.92
C GLN A 202 18.55 -4.67 0.86
N ALA A 203 18.90 -4.15 -0.31
CA ALA A 203 19.99 -3.18 -0.46
C ALA A 203 19.69 -1.87 0.29
N ILE A 204 18.45 -1.38 0.23
CA ILE A 204 18.01 -0.21 1.00
C ILE A 204 18.22 -0.47 2.50
N VAL A 205 17.70 -1.57 3.00
CA VAL A 205 17.74 -1.91 4.43
C VAL A 205 19.18 -2.08 4.93
N TYR A 206 20.05 -2.74 4.16
CA TYR A 206 21.45 -2.86 4.51
C TYR A 206 22.17 -1.51 4.51
N SER A 207 21.79 -0.60 3.59
CA SER A 207 22.31 0.78 3.60
C SER A 207 21.93 1.50 4.88
N GLU A 208 20.65 1.41 5.28
CA GLU A 208 20.14 1.97 6.53
C GLU A 208 20.82 1.41 7.77
N ALA A 209 21.11 0.11 7.77
CA ALA A 209 21.84 -0.57 8.83
C ALA A 209 23.36 -0.31 8.82
N GLY A 210 23.89 0.49 7.89
CA GLY A 210 25.31 0.79 7.73
C GLY A 210 26.13 -0.35 7.13
N LYS A 211 25.49 -1.40 6.61
CA LYS A 211 26.13 -2.57 5.98
C LYS A 211 26.29 -2.32 4.46
N ILE A 212 27.10 -1.34 4.11
CA ILE A 212 27.18 -0.82 2.73
C ILE A 212 27.67 -1.86 1.72
N LYS A 213 28.64 -2.70 2.09
CA LYS A 213 29.14 -3.73 1.17
C LYS A 213 28.08 -4.77 0.84
N GLU A 214 27.29 -5.17 1.83
CA GLU A 214 26.18 -6.08 1.68
C GLU A 214 25.06 -5.42 0.84
N ALA A 215 24.82 -4.12 1.04
CA ALA A 215 23.89 -3.34 0.25
C ALA A 215 24.28 -3.33 -1.24
N GLU A 216 25.53 -3.04 -1.56
CA GLU A 216 26.06 -3.05 -2.93
C GLU A 216 25.94 -4.43 -3.57
N GLN A 217 26.24 -5.50 -2.84
CA GLN A 217 26.09 -6.86 -3.35
C GLN A 217 24.64 -7.22 -3.67
N CYS A 218 23.71 -6.84 -2.80
CA CYS A 218 22.28 -7.01 -3.04
C CYS A 218 21.82 -6.18 -4.23
N PHE A 219 22.24 -4.93 -4.33
CA PHE A 219 21.93 -4.03 -5.43
C PHE A 219 22.40 -4.59 -6.78
N GLU A 220 23.66 -5.01 -6.89
CA GLU A 220 24.20 -5.59 -8.11
C GLU A 220 23.49 -6.91 -8.50
N THR A 221 23.07 -7.70 -7.51
CA THR A 221 22.29 -8.92 -7.74
C THR A 221 20.90 -8.57 -8.29
N GLY A 222 20.19 -7.64 -7.64
CA GLY A 222 18.88 -7.19 -8.07
C GLY A 222 18.94 -6.56 -9.46
N LYS A 223 19.87 -5.65 -9.70
CA LYS A 223 20.05 -4.97 -10.98
C LYS A 223 20.27 -5.92 -12.15
N LYS A 224 21.05 -6.99 -11.98
CA LYS A 224 21.29 -7.99 -13.03
C LYS A 224 20.03 -8.75 -13.45
N LEU A 225 19.05 -8.85 -12.58
CA LEU A 225 17.80 -9.56 -12.83
C LEU A 225 16.72 -8.66 -13.45
N MET A 226 16.93 -7.36 -13.48
CA MET A 226 16.00 -6.40 -14.08
C MET A 226 16.09 -6.36 -15.60
N ASN A 227 14.97 -6.06 -16.22
CA ASN A 227 14.94 -5.73 -17.65
C ASN A 227 15.29 -4.25 -17.85
N PRO A 228 16.48 -3.92 -18.38
CA PRO A 228 16.93 -2.53 -18.49
C PRO A 228 16.12 -1.68 -19.50
N LYS A 229 15.24 -2.32 -20.28
CA LYS A 229 14.36 -1.62 -21.24
C LYS A 229 13.07 -1.10 -20.60
N LYS A 230 12.76 -1.53 -19.39
CA LYS A 230 11.58 -1.04 -18.66
C LYS A 230 11.93 0.25 -17.90
N ILE A 231 11.05 1.25 -17.99
CA ILE A 231 11.22 2.54 -17.29
C ILE A 231 11.21 2.33 -15.77
N ASP A 232 10.31 1.49 -15.28
CA ASP A 232 10.20 1.18 -13.84
C ASP A 232 11.52 0.62 -13.28
N ALA A 233 12.22 -0.21 -14.07
CA ALA A 233 13.51 -0.75 -13.68
C ALA A 233 14.56 0.36 -13.50
N ASN A 234 14.59 1.35 -14.39
CA ASN A 234 15.53 2.47 -14.29
C ASN A 234 15.20 3.37 -13.09
N VAL A 235 13.92 3.59 -12.81
CA VAL A 235 13.46 4.36 -11.64
C VAL A 235 13.93 3.68 -10.36
N SER A 236 13.66 2.37 -10.19
CA SER A 236 14.05 1.61 -9.01
C SER A 236 15.58 1.57 -8.82
N VAL A 237 16.33 1.34 -9.90
CA VAL A 237 17.81 1.36 -9.88
C VAL A 237 18.31 2.73 -9.45
N SER A 238 17.76 3.81 -9.98
CA SER A 238 18.16 5.17 -9.64
C SER A 238 17.89 5.48 -8.15
N TYR A 239 16.73 5.07 -7.65
CA TYR A 239 16.38 5.28 -6.24
C TYR A 239 17.35 4.54 -5.32
N VAL A 240 17.54 3.25 -5.52
CA VAL A 240 18.42 2.43 -4.67
C VAL A 240 19.87 2.89 -4.75
N SER A 241 20.34 3.28 -5.96
CA SER A 241 21.67 3.89 -6.10
C SER A 241 21.79 5.17 -5.28
N GLY A 242 20.76 6.02 -5.31
CA GLY A 242 20.69 7.23 -4.50
C GLY A 242 20.72 6.95 -3.01
N VAL A 243 20.01 5.91 -2.55
CA VAL A 243 20.03 5.47 -1.14
C VAL A 243 21.43 4.99 -0.74
N ILE A 244 22.06 4.13 -1.53
CA ILE A 244 23.41 3.63 -1.24
C ILE A 244 24.40 4.78 -1.15
N ALA A 245 24.40 5.68 -2.15
CA ALA A 245 25.29 6.85 -2.17
C ALA A 245 25.04 7.78 -0.96
N TYR A 246 23.79 7.96 -0.57
CA TYR A 246 23.45 8.72 0.65
C TYR A 246 24.08 8.13 1.90
N TYR A 247 24.01 6.82 2.11
CA TYR A 247 24.59 6.16 3.28
C TYR A 247 26.11 5.98 3.18
N GLN A 248 26.65 6.04 1.96
CA GLN A 248 28.11 6.19 1.74
C GLN A 248 28.60 7.62 2.03
N ALA A 249 27.67 8.54 2.26
CA ALA A 249 27.91 9.96 2.41
C ALA A 249 28.47 10.67 1.15
N ASP A 250 28.27 10.06 -0.02
CA ASP A 250 28.50 10.68 -1.34
C ASP A 250 27.20 11.39 -1.77
N TYR A 251 27.01 12.59 -1.23
CA TYR A 251 25.75 13.31 -1.40
C TYR A 251 25.56 13.91 -2.79
N GLU A 252 26.65 14.15 -3.53
CA GLU A 252 26.55 14.57 -4.94
C GLU A 252 26.10 13.45 -5.83
N LEU A 253 26.69 12.28 -5.68
CA LEU A 253 26.32 11.10 -6.43
C LEU A 253 24.86 10.70 -6.13
N ALA A 254 24.44 10.80 -4.87
CA ALA A 254 23.05 10.55 -4.49
C ALA A 254 22.10 11.56 -5.12
N GLU A 255 22.40 12.87 -5.10
CA GLU A 255 21.62 13.89 -5.81
C GLU A 255 21.50 13.54 -7.29
N GLN A 256 22.61 13.18 -7.94
CA GLN A 256 22.62 12.83 -9.35
C GLN A 256 21.68 11.65 -9.64
N HIS A 257 21.82 10.55 -8.92
CA HIS A 257 20.97 9.37 -9.09
C HIS A 257 19.49 9.68 -8.88
N LEU A 258 19.16 10.45 -7.86
CA LEU A 258 17.78 10.83 -7.57
C LEU A 258 17.20 11.75 -8.65
N GLN A 259 17.99 12.69 -9.16
CA GLN A 259 17.57 13.55 -10.26
C GLN A 259 17.37 12.76 -11.58
N ASP A 260 18.22 11.76 -11.83
CA ASP A 260 18.07 10.87 -12.98
C ASP A 260 16.76 10.07 -12.86
N GLY A 261 16.48 9.50 -11.70
CA GLY A 261 15.24 8.79 -11.44
C GLY A 261 13.99 9.68 -11.59
N LEU A 262 14.04 10.92 -11.10
CA LEU A 262 12.95 11.89 -11.30
C LEU A 262 12.75 12.26 -12.79
N ARG A 263 13.81 12.23 -13.61
CA ARG A 263 13.69 12.42 -15.07
C ARG A 263 13.05 11.23 -15.74
N GLU A 264 13.38 10.02 -15.32
CA GLU A 264 12.73 8.80 -15.83
C GLU A 264 11.25 8.76 -15.43
N LEU A 265 10.92 9.11 -14.17
CA LEU A 265 9.53 9.21 -13.71
C LEU A 265 8.69 10.16 -14.56
N LYS A 266 9.24 11.30 -14.99
CA LYS A 266 8.53 12.24 -15.88
C LYS A 266 8.23 11.70 -17.27
N ARG A 267 8.85 10.58 -17.67
CA ARG A 267 8.58 9.88 -18.94
C ARG A 267 7.48 8.82 -18.79
N MET A 268 7.12 8.49 -17.54
CA MET A 268 5.98 7.62 -17.29
C MET A 268 4.69 8.39 -17.56
N ASP A 269 3.71 7.68 -18.09
CA ASP A 269 2.40 8.28 -18.39
C ASP A 269 1.69 8.65 -17.07
N GLU A 270 1.17 9.87 -16.98
CA GLU A 270 0.46 10.36 -15.78
C GLU A 270 -0.79 9.52 -15.43
N GLU A 271 -1.19 8.59 -16.29
CA GLU A 271 -2.30 7.67 -16.04
C GLU A 271 -2.04 6.68 -14.88
N GLN A 272 -0.78 6.44 -14.50
CA GLN A 272 -0.38 5.60 -13.35
C GLN A 272 -0.17 6.44 -12.07
N GLU A 273 -1.13 7.25 -11.70
CA GLU A 273 -1.01 8.32 -10.69
C GLU A 273 -0.50 7.91 -9.30
N VAL A 274 -0.82 6.73 -8.78
CA VAL A 274 -0.52 6.37 -7.36
C VAL A 274 0.91 5.87 -7.18
N ASP A 275 1.39 4.93 -8.01
CA ASP A 275 2.79 4.48 -7.96
C ASP A 275 3.73 5.63 -8.30
N TYR A 276 3.31 6.48 -9.25
CA TYR A 276 3.99 7.72 -9.57
C TYR A 276 4.11 8.65 -8.35
N TYR A 277 3.03 8.82 -7.57
CA TYR A 277 3.09 9.67 -6.37
C TYR A 277 3.90 9.02 -5.25
N HIS A 278 3.82 7.70 -5.04
CA HIS A 278 4.67 7.00 -4.07
C HIS A 278 6.15 7.18 -4.41
N ALA A 279 6.52 6.93 -5.66
CA ALA A 279 7.89 7.13 -6.10
C ALA A 279 8.33 8.60 -5.92
N LEU A 280 7.50 9.57 -6.30
CA LEU A 280 7.82 11.00 -6.10
C LEU A 280 8.04 11.35 -4.62
N ILE A 281 7.21 10.81 -3.71
CA ILE A 281 7.36 11.01 -2.27
C ILE A 281 8.71 10.48 -1.81
N GLU A 282 9.06 9.26 -2.18
CA GLU A 282 10.33 8.64 -1.81
C GLU A 282 11.53 9.43 -2.33
N PHE A 283 11.52 9.78 -3.62
CA PHE A 283 12.60 10.55 -4.23
C PHE A 283 12.76 11.93 -3.60
N TYR A 284 11.67 12.68 -3.41
CA TYR A 284 11.75 14.00 -2.80
C TYR A 284 12.10 13.96 -1.32
N THR A 285 11.65 12.94 -0.59
CA THR A 285 12.02 12.73 0.81
C THR A 285 13.52 12.47 0.93
N LEU A 286 14.08 11.61 0.09
CA LEU A 286 15.50 11.34 0.10
C LEU A 286 16.32 12.54 -0.38
N LEU A 287 15.87 13.25 -1.42
CA LEU A 287 16.49 14.50 -1.87
C LEU A 287 16.51 15.57 -0.79
N ALA A 288 15.45 15.71 -0.02
CA ALA A 288 15.44 16.64 1.10
C ALA A 288 16.54 16.31 2.12
N LYS A 289 16.70 15.02 2.45
CA LYS A 289 17.79 14.54 3.32
C LYS A 289 19.17 14.78 2.70
N VAL A 290 19.33 14.55 1.38
CA VAL A 290 20.57 14.81 0.62
C VAL A 290 20.93 16.29 0.73
N TYR A 291 20.01 17.18 0.39
CA TYR A 291 20.24 18.62 0.42
C TYR A 291 20.51 19.16 1.83
N GLU A 292 19.90 18.57 2.85
CA GLU A 292 20.21 18.92 4.23
C GLU A 292 21.65 18.58 4.61
N LYS A 293 22.15 17.43 4.19
CA LYS A 293 23.54 17.01 4.40
C LYS A 293 24.55 17.88 3.64
N GLN A 294 24.16 18.41 2.48
CA GLN A 294 24.95 19.38 1.69
C GLN A 294 24.83 20.81 2.23
N GLU A 295 24.07 21.05 3.30
CA GLU A 295 23.73 22.38 3.84
C GLU A 295 22.97 23.29 2.83
N LEU A 296 22.36 22.70 1.80
CA LEU A 296 21.54 23.36 0.78
C LEU A 296 20.09 23.54 1.27
N TYR A 297 19.89 24.23 2.37
CA TYR A 297 18.61 24.30 3.09
C TYR A 297 17.44 24.79 2.24
N ASN A 298 17.68 25.64 1.23
CA ASN A 298 16.63 26.07 0.30
C ASN A 298 16.12 24.93 -0.56
N LYS A 299 17.04 24.14 -1.16
CA LYS A 299 16.68 22.96 -1.94
C LYS A 299 16.04 21.89 -1.06
N ALA A 300 16.55 21.70 0.16
CA ALA A 300 15.97 20.74 1.11
C ALA A 300 14.51 21.08 1.42
N LEU A 301 14.22 22.35 1.70
CA LEU A 301 12.86 22.81 1.97
C LEU A 301 11.95 22.66 0.75
N GLU A 302 12.44 22.93 -0.46
CA GLU A 302 11.68 22.74 -1.70
C GLU A 302 11.37 21.26 -1.95
N ALA A 303 12.36 20.38 -1.80
CA ALA A 303 12.19 18.94 -1.92
C ALA A 303 11.19 18.41 -0.88
N ALA A 304 11.32 18.85 0.37
CA ALA A 304 10.40 18.48 1.42
C ALA A 304 8.95 18.95 1.16
N ARG A 305 8.78 20.18 0.63
CA ARG A 305 7.45 20.66 0.21
C ARG A 305 6.87 19.84 -0.93
N ASN A 306 7.70 19.41 -1.88
CA ASN A 306 7.25 18.54 -2.95
C ASN A 306 6.84 17.15 -2.43
N SER A 307 7.62 16.55 -1.53
CA SER A 307 7.23 15.30 -0.87
C SER A 307 5.87 15.46 -0.16
N LEU A 308 5.72 16.46 0.70
CA LEU A 308 4.49 16.73 1.43
C LEU A 308 3.29 17.02 0.50
N LYS A 309 3.52 17.73 -0.62
CA LYS A 309 2.49 17.99 -1.63
C LYS A 309 1.93 16.70 -2.22
N TYR A 310 2.80 15.76 -2.62
CA TYR A 310 2.38 14.49 -3.21
C TYR A 310 1.80 13.55 -2.15
N GLU A 311 2.34 13.58 -0.95
CA GLU A 311 1.81 12.83 0.19
C GLU A 311 0.39 13.31 0.57
N THR A 312 0.15 14.62 0.59
CA THR A 312 -1.19 15.19 0.82
C THR A 312 -2.15 14.78 -0.29
N ARG A 313 -1.72 14.81 -1.56
CA ARG A 313 -2.55 14.35 -2.68
C ARG A 313 -2.90 12.86 -2.57
N LEU A 314 -1.94 12.04 -2.18
CA LEU A 314 -2.13 10.61 -1.96
C LEU A 314 -3.05 10.37 -0.76
N PHE A 315 -2.85 11.10 0.34
CA PHE A 315 -3.67 11.04 1.54
C PHE A 315 -5.12 11.49 1.28
N ASP A 316 -5.33 12.62 0.61
CA ASP A 316 -6.67 13.12 0.26
C ASP A 316 -7.41 12.12 -0.63
N LYS A 317 -6.69 11.47 -1.55
CA LYS A 317 -7.25 10.46 -2.45
C LYS A 317 -7.56 9.15 -1.70
N ASN A 318 -6.67 8.69 -0.84
CA ASN A 318 -6.78 7.42 -0.11
C ASN A 318 -7.62 7.58 1.17
N SER A 319 -7.48 8.69 1.92
CA SER A 319 -8.22 8.86 3.16
C SER A 319 -9.70 9.09 2.92
N ASN A 320 -10.07 9.83 1.86
CA ASN A 320 -11.48 9.96 1.47
C ASN A 320 -12.08 8.60 1.10
N LYS A 321 -11.32 7.74 0.42
CA LYS A 321 -11.76 6.38 0.09
C LYS A 321 -11.73 5.47 1.32
N THR A 322 -10.68 5.50 2.11
CA THR A 322 -10.54 4.69 3.33
C THR A 322 -11.57 5.10 4.38
N ILE A 323 -11.81 6.40 4.57
CA ILE A 323 -12.88 6.90 5.45
C ILE A 323 -14.24 6.52 4.90
N GLN A 324 -14.48 6.59 3.59
CA GLN A 324 -15.72 6.12 2.98
C GLN A 324 -15.88 4.59 3.13
N LYS A 325 -14.81 3.82 2.94
CA LYS A 325 -14.80 2.36 3.12
C LYS A 325 -15.00 1.97 4.59
N LEU A 326 -14.26 2.61 5.50
CA LEU A 326 -14.45 2.43 6.93
C LEU A 326 -15.85 2.85 7.39
N ARG A 327 -16.38 3.97 6.87
CA ARG A 327 -17.78 4.37 7.11
C ARG A 327 -18.76 3.37 6.52
N THR A 328 -18.48 2.84 5.33
CA THR A 328 -19.35 1.86 4.67
C THR A 328 -19.27 0.52 5.37
N GLN A 329 -18.09 0.04 5.74
CA GLN A 329 -17.90 -1.18 6.53
C GLN A 329 -18.47 -1.02 7.95
N TYR A 330 -18.22 0.11 8.60
CA TYR A 330 -18.79 0.40 9.90
C TYR A 330 -20.33 0.46 9.82
N ASN A 331 -20.87 1.13 8.81
CA ASN A 331 -22.33 1.19 8.58
C ASN A 331 -22.91 -0.18 8.15
N LEU A 332 -22.17 -1.01 7.42
CA LEU A 332 -22.57 -2.38 7.08
C LEU A 332 -22.54 -3.27 8.32
N ASN A 333 -21.42 -3.29 9.05
CA ASN A 333 -21.27 -4.06 10.29
C ASN A 333 -22.26 -3.61 11.37
N GLU A 334 -22.56 -2.31 11.43
CA GLU A 334 -23.57 -1.79 12.35
C GLU A 334 -24.98 -2.11 11.88
N LYS A 335 -25.26 -2.06 10.57
CA LYS A 335 -26.53 -2.54 10.03
C LYS A 335 -26.69 -4.04 10.19
N GLU A 336 -25.67 -4.85 9.96
CA GLU A 336 -25.68 -6.29 10.23
C GLU A 336 -25.86 -6.58 11.71
N ARG A 337 -25.15 -5.88 12.57
CA ARG A 337 -25.29 -5.97 14.03
C ARG A 337 -26.68 -5.52 14.52
N VAL A 338 -27.19 -4.44 13.92
CA VAL A 338 -28.56 -3.95 14.19
C VAL A 338 -29.59 -4.92 13.62
N VAL A 339 -29.37 -5.50 12.44
CA VAL A 339 -30.24 -6.52 11.85
C VAL A 339 -30.17 -7.82 12.65
N GLU A 340 -29.01 -8.27 13.09
CA GLU A 340 -28.86 -9.41 14.01
C GLU A 340 -29.51 -9.13 15.37
N GLN A 341 -29.28 -7.96 15.94
CA GLN A 341 -29.93 -7.55 17.18
C GLN A 341 -31.44 -7.41 17.01
N LEU A 342 -31.91 -6.81 15.90
CA LEU A 342 -33.33 -6.72 15.58
C LEU A 342 -33.95 -8.11 15.28
N SER A 343 -33.21 -8.99 14.61
CA SER A 343 -33.67 -10.37 14.36
C SER A 343 -33.73 -11.18 15.66
N ALA A 344 -32.70 -11.05 16.51
CA ALA A 344 -32.68 -11.66 17.84
C ALA A 344 -33.75 -11.06 18.78
N ILE A 345 -33.97 -9.76 18.71
CA ILE A 345 -35.05 -9.08 19.43
C ILE A 345 -36.42 -9.48 18.85
N ASN A 346 -36.57 -9.58 17.52
CA ASN A 346 -37.79 -10.06 16.90
C ASN A 346 -38.07 -11.53 17.21
N GLU A 347 -37.06 -12.38 17.21
CA GLU A 347 -37.22 -13.78 17.66
C GLU A 347 -37.56 -13.86 19.14
N LYS A 348 -36.92 -13.06 19.97
CA LYS A 348 -37.22 -12.94 21.39
C LYS A 348 -38.63 -12.35 21.62
N ASN A 349 -38.98 -11.29 20.88
CA ASN A 349 -40.31 -10.72 20.90
C ASN A 349 -41.38 -11.68 20.33
N ARG A 350 -41.05 -12.44 19.29
CA ARG A 350 -41.92 -13.49 18.78
C ARG A 350 -42.14 -14.61 19.78
N ARG A 351 -41.09 -15.06 20.48
CA ARG A 351 -41.21 -16.04 21.60
C ARG A 351 -41.96 -15.44 22.79
N ILE A 352 -41.71 -14.16 23.10
CA ILE A 352 -42.44 -13.41 24.14
C ILE A 352 -43.91 -13.23 23.72
N ASN A 353 -44.17 -12.89 22.45
CA ASN A 353 -45.53 -12.74 21.97
C ASN A 353 -46.28 -14.11 21.92
N ILE A 354 -45.60 -15.20 21.56
CA ILE A 354 -46.18 -16.56 21.64
C ILE A 354 -46.38 -16.95 23.10
N LEU A 355 -45.42 -16.71 23.96
CA LEU A 355 -45.56 -16.96 25.43
C LEU A 355 -46.61 -16.05 26.06
N SER A 356 -46.66 -14.76 25.63
CA SER A 356 -47.70 -13.83 26.13
C SER A 356 -49.09 -14.19 25.56
N ALA A 357 -49.16 -14.68 24.31
CA ALA A 357 -50.40 -15.18 23.74
C ALA A 357 -50.89 -16.46 24.50
N ILE A 358 -49.96 -17.36 24.83
CA ILE A 358 -50.27 -18.55 25.66
C ILE A 358 -50.65 -18.12 27.07
N LEU A 359 -49.93 -17.12 27.64
CA LEU A 359 -50.27 -16.56 28.95
C LEU A 359 -51.59 -15.79 28.95
N ILE A 360 -51.90 -15.08 27.84
CA ILE A 360 -53.20 -14.42 27.66
C ILE A 360 -54.33 -15.46 27.52
N VAL A 361 -54.07 -16.54 26.77
CA VAL A 361 -55.06 -17.63 26.68
C VAL A 361 -55.23 -18.35 28.03
N LEU A 362 -54.13 -18.60 28.76
CA LEU A 362 -54.15 -19.13 30.13
C LEU A 362 -54.80 -18.15 31.13
N ALA A 363 -54.51 -16.83 30.98
CA ALA A 363 -55.12 -15.78 31.79
C ALA A 363 -56.61 -15.63 31.44
N LEU A 364 -57.00 -15.75 30.17
CA LEU A 364 -58.41 -15.75 29.76
C LEU A 364 -59.14 -17.01 30.28
N VAL A 365 -58.49 -18.16 30.24
CA VAL A 365 -59.01 -19.42 30.84
C VAL A 365 -59.09 -19.29 32.35
N THR A 366 -58.05 -18.72 33.02
CA THR A 366 -58.09 -18.49 34.46
C THR A 366 -59.03 -17.34 34.82
N ILE A 367 -59.17 -16.29 34.00
CA ILE A 367 -60.16 -15.24 34.19
C ILE A 367 -61.56 -15.75 33.95
N PHE A 368 -61.78 -16.64 32.96
CA PHE A 368 -63.05 -17.33 32.78
C PHE A 368 -63.38 -18.23 33.99
N LEU A 369 -62.37 -18.88 34.58
CA LEU A 369 -62.47 -19.65 35.81
C LEU A 369 -62.60 -18.76 37.06
N LEU A 370 -62.00 -17.53 37.04
CA LEU A 370 -62.00 -16.56 38.12
C LEU A 370 -63.10 -15.47 38.01
N LEU A 371 -63.80 -15.37 36.86
CA LEU A 371 -65.03 -14.58 36.72
C LEU A 371 -66.14 -15.04 37.70
N LYS A 372 -66.01 -16.22 38.27
CA LYS A 372 -66.77 -16.64 39.44
C LYS A 372 -66.33 -15.98 40.77
N ARG A 373 -65.20 -15.27 40.79
CA ARG A 373 -64.71 -14.54 41.99
C ARG A 373 -64.39 -13.06 41.66
N TYR A 374 -65.41 -12.26 41.73
CA TYR A 374 -65.56 -10.85 41.27
C TYR A 374 -64.64 -9.78 41.92
N ARG A 375 -63.54 -10.10 42.60
CA ARG A 375 -62.79 -9.11 43.42
C ARG A 375 -61.33 -8.81 43.02
N SER A 376 -60.85 -9.34 41.95
CA SER A 376 -59.42 -9.21 41.62
C SER A 376 -59.06 -8.27 40.45
N ARG A 377 -60.02 -7.58 39.86
CA ARG A 377 -59.87 -6.85 38.58
C ARG A 377 -59.04 -5.55 38.66
N GLN A 378 -58.95 -4.89 39.80
CA GLN A 378 -58.28 -3.59 39.87
C GLN A 378 -56.75 -3.67 40.12
N ARG A 379 -56.29 -4.70 40.85
CA ARG A 379 -54.81 -4.79 41.15
C ARG A 379 -53.95 -5.24 39.99
N ILE A 380 -54.49 -5.96 39.02
CA ILE A 380 -53.71 -6.46 37.86
C ILE A 380 -53.51 -5.35 36.85
N HIS A 381 -54.46 -4.43 36.71
CA HIS A 381 -54.36 -3.30 35.79
C HIS A 381 -53.30 -2.27 36.17
N GLU A 382 -53.12 -1.98 37.45
CA GLU A 382 -52.08 -1.06 37.96
C GLU A 382 -50.67 -1.65 37.82
N GLY A 383 -50.50 -2.96 37.98
CA GLY A 383 -49.21 -3.64 37.80
C GLY A 383 -48.70 -3.60 36.35
N MET A 384 -49.59 -3.75 35.36
CA MET A 384 -49.21 -3.69 33.95
C MET A 384 -48.80 -2.30 33.50
N LEU A 385 -49.39 -1.24 34.08
CA LEU A 385 -49.02 0.14 33.78
C LEU A 385 -47.64 0.51 34.34
N GLN A 386 -47.27 -0.05 35.50
CA GLN A 386 -45.93 0.16 36.06
C GLN A 386 -44.85 -0.58 35.26
N ILE A 387 -45.11 -1.79 34.76
CA ILE A 387 -44.14 -2.53 33.94
C ILE A 387 -43.94 -1.87 32.58
N ALA A 388 -44.98 -1.31 31.99
CA ALA A 388 -44.86 -0.56 30.72
C ALA A 388 -44.01 0.72 30.87
N LYS A 389 -44.16 1.45 31.99
CA LYS A 389 -43.33 2.63 32.32
C LYS A 389 -41.86 2.27 32.56
N LEU A 390 -41.60 1.15 33.23
CA LEU A 390 -40.22 0.70 33.45
C LEU A 390 -39.52 0.26 32.14
N LYS A 391 -40.23 -0.44 31.24
CA LYS A 391 -39.69 -0.80 29.90
C LYS A 391 -39.40 0.41 29.03
N GLN A 392 -40.20 1.46 29.11
CA GLN A 392 -39.96 2.69 28.40
C GLN A 392 -38.69 3.41 28.91
N GLN A 393 -38.48 3.43 30.23
CA GLN A 393 -37.28 3.97 30.84
C GLN A 393 -36.00 3.17 30.51
N GLU A 394 -36.12 1.85 30.39
CA GLU A 394 -34.99 0.97 30.02
C GLU A 394 -34.58 1.18 28.55
N ALA A 395 -35.55 1.36 27.62
CA ALA A 395 -35.29 1.66 26.23
C ALA A 395 -34.61 3.04 26.02
N GLU A 396 -35.06 4.05 26.75
CA GLU A 396 -34.44 5.38 26.72
C GLU A 396 -33.01 5.39 27.28
N LEU A 397 -32.73 4.55 28.28
CA LEU A 397 -31.41 4.41 28.87
C LEU A 397 -30.42 3.71 27.88
N LEU A 398 -30.90 2.70 27.15
CA LEU A 398 -30.11 1.99 26.13
C LEU A 398 -29.72 2.91 24.96
N VAL A 399 -30.63 3.75 24.48
CA VAL A 399 -30.35 4.74 23.42
C VAL A 399 -29.32 5.78 23.89
N LYS A 400 -29.41 6.20 25.15
CA LYS A 400 -28.45 7.16 25.74
C LYS A 400 -27.04 6.55 25.86
N LEU A 401 -26.95 5.27 26.22
CA LEU A 401 -25.70 4.54 26.34
C LEU A 401 -25.02 4.31 24.97
N GLN A 402 -25.82 4.07 23.95
CA GLN A 402 -25.29 3.91 22.58
C GLN A 402 -24.72 5.22 22.02
N LYS A 403 -25.37 6.35 22.33
CA LYS A 403 -24.89 7.67 21.91
C LYS A 403 -23.56 8.04 22.58
N THR A 404 -23.43 7.82 23.86
CA THR A 404 -22.17 8.06 24.59
C THR A 404 -21.01 7.20 24.10
N LYS A 405 -21.25 5.92 23.79
CA LYS A 405 -20.23 5.03 23.22
C LYS A 405 -19.80 5.44 21.79
N LEU A 406 -20.70 6.02 21.01
CA LEU A 406 -20.37 6.52 19.68
C LEU A 406 -19.48 7.77 19.77
N GLU A 407 -19.82 8.70 20.66
CA GLU A 407 -19.05 9.93 20.90
C GLU A 407 -17.65 9.65 21.49
N GLU A 408 -17.53 8.58 22.29
CA GLU A 408 -16.24 8.14 22.86
C GLU A 408 -15.34 7.55 21.75
N ARG A 409 -15.88 6.72 20.87
CA ARG A 409 -15.14 6.17 19.71
C ARG A 409 -14.71 7.24 18.70
N GLU A 410 -15.55 8.25 18.53
CA GLU A 410 -15.21 9.36 17.63
C GLU A 410 -14.07 10.21 18.18
N ARG A 411 -14.00 10.41 19.51
CA ARG A 411 -12.87 11.06 20.17
C ARG A 411 -11.59 10.22 20.13
N GLU A 412 -11.70 8.91 20.32
CA GLU A 412 -10.56 8.00 20.18
C GLU A 412 -10.00 8.02 18.73
N PHE A 413 -10.88 8.04 17.74
CA PHE A 413 -10.49 8.13 16.34
C PHE A 413 -9.77 9.45 16.02
N GLN A 414 -10.32 10.58 16.49
CA GLN A 414 -9.69 11.90 16.35
C GLN A 414 -8.31 11.97 17.04
N SER A 415 -8.19 11.36 18.21
CA SER A 415 -6.91 11.25 18.92
C SER A 415 -5.88 10.46 18.13
N LEU A 416 -6.27 9.31 17.57
CA LEU A 416 -5.41 8.48 16.74
C LEU A 416 -4.95 9.18 15.43
N VAL A 417 -5.86 9.92 14.80
CA VAL A 417 -5.54 10.73 13.61
C VAL A 417 -4.53 11.83 13.96
N HIS A 418 -4.74 12.51 15.09
CA HIS A 418 -3.81 13.55 15.56
C HIS A 418 -2.42 12.98 15.88
N GLU A 419 -2.37 11.83 16.55
CA GLU A 419 -1.12 11.13 16.88
C GLU A 419 -0.37 10.65 15.62
N ALA A 420 -1.13 10.16 14.62
CA ALA A 420 -0.56 9.77 13.33
C ALA A 420 0.02 10.98 12.57
N GLN A 421 -0.66 12.13 12.61
CA GLN A 421 -0.17 13.37 12.02
C GLN A 421 1.11 13.88 12.72
N GLN A 422 1.15 13.83 14.06
CA GLN A 422 2.35 14.23 14.81
C GLN A 422 3.55 13.32 14.49
N ARG A 423 3.34 12.01 14.45
CA ARG A 423 4.39 11.05 14.05
C ARG A 423 4.90 11.31 12.63
N LYS A 424 3.99 11.64 11.70
CA LYS A 424 4.34 11.98 10.32
C LYS A 424 5.24 13.22 10.24
N VAL A 425 4.91 14.27 10.98
CA VAL A 425 5.75 15.49 11.06
C VAL A 425 7.11 15.17 11.67
N GLN A 426 7.15 14.34 12.70
CA GLN A 426 8.40 13.95 13.35
C GLN A 426 9.32 13.17 12.39
N TYR A 427 8.78 12.15 11.69
CA TYR A 427 9.56 11.41 10.68
C TYR A 427 10.05 12.29 9.52
N TYR A 428 9.23 13.30 9.14
CA TYR A 428 9.62 14.26 8.13
C TYR A 428 10.81 15.12 8.59
N LEU A 429 10.76 15.62 9.83
CA LEU A 429 11.85 16.43 10.40
C LEU A 429 13.14 15.60 10.58
N GLU A 430 13.02 14.35 11.05
CA GLU A 430 14.14 13.42 11.14
C GLU A 430 14.74 13.14 9.74
N GLY A 431 13.89 12.99 8.72
CA GLY A 431 14.30 12.84 7.32
C GLY A 431 15.10 14.02 6.80
N LEU A 432 14.64 15.22 7.07
CA LEU A 432 15.35 16.45 6.70
C LEU A 432 16.74 16.55 7.36
N GLU A 433 16.85 16.14 8.62
CA GLU A 433 18.11 16.18 9.35
C GLU A 433 19.14 15.17 8.83
N VAL A 434 18.68 13.99 8.45
CA VAL A 434 19.51 12.95 7.80
C VAL A 434 20.00 13.45 6.44
N GLU A 435 19.12 14.06 5.64
CA GLU A 435 19.44 14.59 4.31
C GLU A 435 20.44 15.73 4.36
N ARG A 436 20.29 16.64 5.32
CA ARG A 436 21.24 17.74 5.55
C ARG A 436 22.66 17.22 5.83
N LYS A 437 22.76 16.18 6.67
CA LYS A 437 24.07 15.55 6.98
C LYS A 437 24.68 14.87 5.75
N ARG A 438 23.86 14.27 4.88
CA ARG A 438 24.32 13.65 3.64
C ARG A 438 24.87 14.68 2.65
N LEU A 439 24.09 15.74 2.39
CA LEU A 439 24.49 16.82 1.48
C LEU A 439 25.81 17.48 1.86
N ALA A 440 26.02 17.73 3.17
CA ALA A 440 27.27 18.29 3.66
C ALA A 440 28.49 17.39 3.38
N LYS A 441 28.30 16.07 3.48
CA LYS A 441 29.38 15.10 3.20
C LYS A 441 29.68 14.99 1.70
N GLU A 442 28.65 14.97 0.87
CA GLU A 442 28.77 14.90 -0.59
C GLU A 442 29.51 16.11 -1.17
N LEU A 443 29.19 17.31 -0.63
CA LEU A 443 29.92 18.52 -0.94
C LEU A 443 31.41 18.37 -0.55
N HIS A 444 31.68 17.91 0.67
CA HIS A 444 33.06 17.75 1.14
C HIS A 444 33.87 16.79 0.26
N ASP A 445 33.27 15.65 -0.09
CA ASP A 445 33.94 14.61 -0.87
C ASP A 445 34.20 15.07 -2.33
N ASN A 446 33.27 15.81 -2.93
CA ASN A 446 33.47 16.40 -4.27
C ASN A 446 34.62 17.42 -4.29
N VAL A 447 34.56 18.39 -3.40
CA VAL A 447 35.60 19.40 -3.31
C VAL A 447 36.97 18.75 -3.07
N SER A 448 37.01 17.72 -2.20
CA SER A 448 38.27 17.02 -1.90
C SER A 448 38.81 16.26 -3.11
N ASN A 449 37.93 15.63 -3.89
CA ASN A 449 38.33 14.87 -5.08
C ASN A 449 38.82 15.79 -6.22
N GLU A 450 38.12 16.90 -6.45
CA GLU A 450 38.55 17.86 -7.46
C GLU A 450 39.85 18.58 -7.08
N LEU A 451 40.00 18.97 -5.80
CA LEU A 451 41.25 19.51 -5.30
C LEU A 451 42.42 18.49 -5.43
N LEU A 452 42.13 17.20 -5.21
CA LEU A 452 43.12 16.13 -5.42
C LEU A 452 43.49 16.00 -6.92
N ALA A 453 42.51 16.10 -7.81
CA ALA A 453 42.71 16.05 -9.26
C ALA A 453 43.55 17.29 -9.72
N ILE A 454 43.25 18.46 -9.19
CA ILE A 454 44.06 19.66 -9.44
C ILE A 454 45.50 19.49 -8.91
N LYS A 455 45.65 18.96 -7.69
CA LYS A 455 46.96 18.65 -7.13
C LYS A 455 47.76 17.69 -8.00
N MET A 456 47.12 16.62 -8.50
CA MET A 456 47.78 15.68 -9.42
C MET A 456 48.22 16.38 -10.73
N LYS A 457 47.36 17.18 -11.33
CA LYS A 457 47.69 17.97 -12.54
C LYS A 457 48.86 18.93 -12.31
N ILE A 458 48.94 19.51 -11.14
CA ILE A 458 50.07 20.36 -10.74
C ILE A 458 51.35 19.53 -10.57
N THR A 459 51.25 18.36 -9.95
CA THR A 459 52.41 17.53 -9.64
C THR A 459 53.00 16.87 -10.89
N ASP A 460 52.16 16.46 -11.82
CA ASP A 460 52.57 15.82 -13.09
C ASP A 460 53.08 16.80 -14.17
N GLY A 461 52.94 18.09 -13.94
CA GLY A 461 53.48 19.14 -14.83
C GLY A 461 52.86 19.14 -16.26
N THR A 462 51.72 18.47 -16.42
CA THR A 462 51.11 18.21 -17.76
C THR A 462 50.11 19.30 -18.16
N SER A 463 49.68 20.16 -17.27
CA SER A 463 48.67 21.20 -17.52
C SER A 463 49.20 22.59 -17.40
N SER A 464 48.77 23.50 -18.27
CA SER A 464 49.14 24.91 -18.17
C SER A 464 48.56 25.57 -16.92
N CYS A 465 49.21 26.63 -16.47
CA CYS A 465 48.74 27.41 -15.33
C CYS A 465 47.33 28.00 -15.57
N GLU A 466 46.99 28.28 -16.82
CA GLU A 466 45.67 28.74 -17.24
C GLU A 466 44.60 27.64 -17.09
N GLU A 467 44.89 26.43 -17.48
CA GLU A 467 43.97 25.29 -17.34
C GLU A 467 43.69 24.92 -15.89
N ILE A 468 44.70 25.08 -15.02
CA ILE A 468 44.54 24.84 -13.58
C ILE A 468 43.72 25.97 -12.94
N MET A 469 43.94 27.21 -13.36
CA MET A 469 43.16 28.37 -12.91
C MET A 469 41.70 28.27 -13.36
N ASP A 470 41.44 27.84 -14.58
CA ASP A 470 40.09 27.66 -15.10
C ASP A 470 39.35 26.57 -14.32
N THR A 471 40.04 25.43 -14.06
CA THR A 471 39.48 24.36 -13.23
C THR A 471 39.17 24.81 -11.80
N LEU A 472 40.08 25.62 -11.20
CA LEU A 472 39.87 26.20 -9.86
C LEU A 472 38.73 27.22 -9.84
N GLN A 473 38.58 28.01 -10.90
CA GLN A 473 37.45 28.96 -11.02
C GLN A 473 36.12 28.22 -11.17
N THR A 474 36.12 27.13 -11.94
CA THR A 474 34.95 26.27 -12.11
C THR A 474 34.56 25.64 -10.78
N LEU A 475 35.50 25.04 -10.07
CA LEU A 475 35.28 24.47 -8.72
C LEU A 475 34.78 25.53 -7.73
N GLN A 476 35.34 26.74 -7.77
CA GLN A 476 34.90 27.85 -6.92
C GLN A 476 33.44 28.24 -7.24
N ALA A 477 33.08 28.30 -8.52
CA ALA A 477 31.71 28.60 -8.95
C ALA A 477 30.73 27.52 -8.51
N GLU A 478 31.11 26.24 -8.65
CA GLU A 478 30.29 25.10 -8.21
C GLU A 478 30.06 25.08 -6.70
N VAL A 479 31.16 25.23 -5.92
CA VAL A 479 31.06 25.30 -4.44
C VAL A 479 30.21 26.48 -4.00
N ARG A 480 30.34 27.64 -4.70
CA ARG A 480 29.55 28.83 -4.39
C ARG A 480 28.06 28.60 -4.78
N GLY A 481 27.79 27.93 -5.90
CA GLY A 481 26.44 27.57 -6.32
C GLY A 481 25.77 26.64 -5.30
N ILE A 482 26.45 25.58 -4.95
CA ILE A 482 25.98 24.61 -3.95
C ILE A 482 25.78 25.26 -2.58
N SER A 483 26.73 26.10 -2.15
CA SER A 483 26.62 26.86 -0.88
C SER A 483 25.46 27.85 -0.89
N HIS A 484 25.16 28.46 -2.05
CA HIS A 484 24.00 29.35 -2.20
C HIS A 484 22.66 28.60 -2.18
N ASP A 485 22.64 27.42 -2.73
CA ASP A 485 21.46 26.55 -2.76
C ASP A 485 21.19 25.85 -1.41
N LEU A 486 22.22 25.74 -0.56
CA LEU A 486 22.15 25.31 0.84
C LEU A 486 21.38 26.27 1.78
N MET A 487 21.24 27.53 1.39
CA MET A 487 20.57 28.50 2.24
C MET A 487 19.06 28.50 1.98
N PRO A 488 18.23 28.09 2.94
CA PRO A 488 16.77 28.08 2.78
C PRO A 488 16.29 29.45 2.25
N PRO A 489 15.38 29.49 1.25
CA PRO A 489 14.82 30.77 0.76
C PRO A 489 14.24 31.63 1.86
N ILE A 490 13.68 30.97 2.88
CA ILE A 490 13.12 31.58 4.08
C ILE A 490 14.16 32.42 4.88
N PHE A 491 15.42 31.97 4.96
CA PHE A 491 16.46 32.69 5.66
C PHE A 491 17.15 33.78 4.81
N LYS A 492 16.81 33.86 3.51
CA LYS A 492 17.29 34.93 2.62
C LYS A 492 16.55 36.26 2.83
N TYR A 493 15.32 36.20 3.36
CA TYR A 493 14.41 37.34 3.41
C TYR A 493 13.74 37.57 4.78
N ALA A 494 13.89 36.64 5.74
CA ALA A 494 13.30 36.76 7.07
C ALA A 494 14.23 36.17 8.14
N SER A 495 14.23 36.76 9.33
CA SER A 495 14.93 36.22 10.49
C SER A 495 14.24 34.97 11.03
N LEU A 496 14.98 34.09 11.72
CA LEU A 496 14.42 32.91 12.39
C LEU A 496 13.26 33.27 13.32
N SER A 497 13.31 34.43 13.94
CA SER A 497 12.25 34.94 14.83
C SER A 497 10.96 35.27 14.08
N GLU A 498 11.04 35.84 12.88
CA GLU A 498 9.86 36.14 12.04
C GLU A 498 9.21 34.87 11.50
N ILE A 499 10.03 33.88 11.14
CA ILE A 499 9.51 32.57 10.67
C ILE A 499 8.79 31.81 11.77
N LEU A 500 9.32 31.82 12.99
CA LEU A 500 8.68 31.19 14.14
C LEU A 500 7.39 31.93 14.56
N GLN A 501 7.36 33.26 14.45
CA GLN A 501 6.15 34.04 14.72
C GLN A 501 5.05 33.76 13.70
N ASP A 502 5.39 33.68 12.41
CA ASP A 502 4.41 33.36 11.35
C ASP A 502 3.88 31.93 11.47
N TYR A 503 4.74 30.98 11.83
CA TYR A 503 4.34 29.59 12.10
C TYR A 503 3.38 29.49 13.31
N VAL A 504 3.66 30.20 14.39
CA VAL A 504 2.79 30.22 15.57
C VAL A 504 1.46 30.92 15.29
N TYR A 505 1.47 31.95 14.42
CA TYR A 505 0.25 32.68 14.05
C TYR A 505 -0.68 31.90 13.11
N GLN A 506 -0.12 31.01 12.28
CA GLN A 506 -0.90 30.15 11.36
C GLN A 506 -1.47 28.89 12.04
N HIS A 507 -1.01 28.54 13.26
CA HIS A 507 -1.39 27.30 13.94
C HIS A 507 -2.05 27.55 15.32
N ASN A 508 -2.38 28.82 15.65
CA ASN A 508 -3.30 29.22 16.70
C ASN A 508 -4.63 29.68 16.10
#